data_bcc509627a252d0d416022458c60a858
#
_entry.id   bcc509627a252d0d416022458c60a858
#
_cell.length_a   1.000
_cell.length_b   1.000
_cell.length_c   1.000
_cell.angle_alpha   90.00
_cell.angle_beta   90.00
_cell.angle_gamma   90.00
#
_symmetry.space_group_name_H-M   'P 1'
#
loop_
_entity.id
_entity.type
_entity.pdbx_description
1 polymer ?
#
loop_
_entity_poly.entity_id
_entity_poly.type
_entity_poly.pdbx_seq_one_letter_code
_entity_poly.pdbx_strand_id
1 'polypeptide(L)'
;MERYDLIVIGSGPAGEKGAAQAAYFGKRVALIERAPHVGGAGVNTGTIPSKTLRETALYFSGLQARGLYGVDYTVKSNLTVRDFMYREHEVVRSLRGLVEQSIARHQIDLIYGEASFEDSHTVRVERLTEPDL
;
A
#
# COMPACT_ATOMS: atom_id res chain seq x y z
N MET A 1 -0.95 23.65 17.90
CA MET A 1 -1.23 22.24 18.30
C MET A 1 -2.61 21.91 17.79
N GLU A 2 -2.73 20.89 16.94
CA GLU A 2 -4.02 20.40 16.44
C GLU A 2 -4.60 19.36 17.39
N ARG A 3 -5.94 19.22 17.39
CA ARG A 3 -6.64 18.27 18.25
C ARG A 3 -7.42 17.30 17.40
N TYR A 4 -7.33 16.02 17.74
CA TYR A 4 -8.02 14.91 17.10
C TYR A 4 -8.72 14.04 18.14
N ASP A 5 -9.80 13.39 17.76
CA ASP A 5 -10.44 12.37 18.60
C ASP A 5 -9.62 11.07 18.58
N LEU A 6 -8.95 10.80 17.45
CA LEU A 6 -8.10 9.63 17.25
C LEU A 6 -6.87 10.00 16.40
N ILE A 7 -5.71 9.58 16.85
CA ILE A 7 -4.48 9.58 16.05
C ILE A 7 -4.08 8.14 15.80
N VAL A 8 -3.91 7.80 14.52
CA VAL A 8 -3.46 6.47 14.08
C VAL A 8 -2.03 6.57 13.56
N ILE A 9 -1.14 5.73 14.05
CA ILE A 9 0.26 5.69 13.63
C ILE A 9 0.46 4.48 12.71
N GLY A 10 0.74 4.76 11.45
CA GLY A 10 0.92 3.79 10.38
C GLY A 10 -0.34 3.55 9.54
N SER A 11 -0.19 3.64 8.22
CA SER A 11 -1.25 3.48 7.22
C SER A 11 -1.36 2.05 6.67
N GLY A 12 -0.84 1.06 7.40
CA GLY A 12 -1.06 -0.35 7.05
C GLY A 12 -2.54 -0.74 7.12
N PRO A 13 -2.92 -1.96 6.69
CA PRO A 13 -4.32 -2.37 6.60
C PRO A 13 -5.14 -2.16 7.87
N ALA A 14 -4.56 -2.40 9.04
CA ALA A 14 -5.23 -2.19 10.31
C ALA A 14 -5.43 -0.69 10.62
N GLY A 15 -4.38 0.13 10.41
CA GLY A 15 -4.44 1.57 10.66
C GLY A 15 -5.43 2.27 9.72
N GLU A 16 -5.37 1.99 8.43
CA GLU A 16 -6.30 2.55 7.45
C GLU A 16 -7.75 2.20 7.78
N LYS A 17 -8.04 0.93 8.09
CA LYS A 17 -9.41 0.51 8.42
C LYS A 17 -9.89 1.06 9.77
N GLY A 18 -9.01 1.13 10.78
CA GLY A 18 -9.33 1.74 12.07
C GLY A 18 -9.62 3.24 11.94
N ALA A 19 -8.80 3.96 11.19
CA ALA A 19 -9.00 5.38 10.91
C ALA A 19 -10.32 5.63 10.15
N ALA A 20 -10.58 4.87 9.09
CA ALA A 20 -11.80 4.98 8.30
C ALA A 20 -13.05 4.69 9.12
N GLN A 21 -13.01 3.68 10.00
CA GLN A 21 -14.13 3.34 10.87
C GLN A 21 -14.41 4.43 11.88
N ALA A 22 -13.38 5.02 12.51
CA ALA A 22 -13.58 6.13 13.45
C ALA A 22 -14.15 7.37 12.74
N ALA A 23 -13.62 7.70 11.57
CA ALA A 23 -14.12 8.82 10.76
C ALA A 23 -15.56 8.60 10.30
N TYR A 24 -15.95 7.37 9.94
CA TYR A 24 -17.33 7.02 9.63
C TYR A 24 -18.29 7.34 10.78
N PHE A 25 -17.86 7.21 12.04
CA PHE A 25 -18.63 7.61 13.23
C PHE A 25 -18.46 9.08 13.60
N GLY A 26 -18.03 9.92 12.68
CA GLY A 26 -17.94 11.36 12.86
C GLY A 26 -16.78 11.83 13.76
N LYS A 27 -15.77 10.99 13.96
CA LYS A 27 -14.57 11.37 14.70
C LYS A 27 -13.59 12.13 13.82
N ARG A 28 -12.94 13.16 14.35
CA ARG A 28 -11.82 13.82 13.69
C ARG A 28 -10.57 12.96 13.85
N VAL A 29 -10.03 12.47 12.73
CA VAL A 29 -8.95 11.49 12.73
C VAL A 29 -7.73 12.01 11.99
N ALA A 30 -6.54 11.85 12.61
CA ALA A 30 -5.26 11.96 11.93
C ALA A 30 -4.67 10.57 11.69
N LEU A 31 -4.09 10.36 10.52
CA LEU A 31 -3.33 9.17 10.15
C LEU A 31 -1.90 9.58 9.81
N ILE A 32 -0.94 9.06 10.56
CA ILE A 32 0.48 9.43 10.41
C ILE A 32 1.20 8.27 9.71
N GLU A 33 1.93 8.57 8.63
CA GLU A 33 2.71 7.59 7.88
C GLU A 33 4.15 8.08 7.69
N ARG A 34 5.11 7.22 8.04
CA ARG A 34 6.54 7.54 7.88
C ARG A 34 7.11 7.14 6.52
N ALA A 35 6.48 6.20 5.83
CA ALA A 35 6.90 5.79 4.49
C ALA A 35 6.39 6.76 3.43
N PRO A 36 7.03 6.83 2.25
CA PRO A 36 6.59 7.73 1.17
C PRO A 36 5.23 7.35 0.57
N HIS A 37 4.75 6.14 0.86
CA HIS A 37 3.49 5.63 0.33
C HIS A 37 2.65 4.98 1.42
N VAL A 38 1.34 5.22 1.36
CA VAL A 38 0.36 4.54 2.23
C VAL A 38 0.22 3.05 1.92
N GLY A 39 -0.42 2.30 2.83
CA GLY A 39 -0.73 0.87 2.66
C GLY A 39 0.18 -0.07 3.43
N GLY A 40 1.26 0.45 4.03
CA GLY A 40 2.20 -0.33 4.84
C GLY A 40 2.88 -1.46 4.08
N ALA A 41 3.54 -2.35 4.81
CA ALA A 41 4.28 -3.48 4.23
C ALA A 41 3.38 -4.45 3.44
N GLY A 42 2.13 -4.63 3.85
CA GLY A 42 1.19 -5.53 3.18
C GLY A 42 0.93 -5.18 1.72
N VAL A 43 0.85 -3.89 1.41
CA VAL A 43 0.65 -3.38 0.04
C VAL A 43 1.99 -3.19 -0.68
N ASN A 44 3.01 -2.66 0.00
CA ASN A 44 4.19 -2.11 -0.66
C ASN A 44 5.37 -3.08 -0.80
N THR A 45 5.60 -3.96 0.18
CA THR A 45 6.85 -4.74 0.23
C THR A 45 6.68 -6.21 0.59
N GLY A 46 5.51 -6.62 1.08
CA GLY A 46 5.30 -7.94 1.66
C GLY A 46 4.23 -8.76 0.95
N THR A 47 3.11 -8.94 1.62
CA THR A 47 2.07 -9.92 1.28
C THR A 47 1.56 -9.84 -0.16
N ILE A 48 1.15 -8.66 -0.61
CA ILE A 48 0.57 -8.51 -1.96
C ILE A 48 1.63 -8.59 -3.06
N PRO A 49 2.77 -7.87 -2.97
CA PRO A 49 3.86 -8.00 -3.92
C PRO A 49 4.33 -9.44 -4.11
N SER A 50 4.63 -10.14 -3.01
CA SER A 50 5.13 -11.52 -3.08
C SER A 50 4.11 -12.51 -3.66
N LYS A 51 2.83 -12.33 -3.32
CA LYS A 51 1.74 -13.13 -3.91
C LYS A 51 1.63 -12.89 -5.42
N THR A 52 1.68 -11.65 -5.85
CA THR A 52 1.60 -11.28 -7.27
C THR A 52 2.78 -11.84 -8.07
N LEU A 53 3.99 -11.76 -7.51
CA LEU A 53 5.19 -12.35 -8.14
C LEU A 53 5.08 -13.87 -8.23
N ARG A 54 4.58 -14.54 -7.19
CA ARG A 54 4.31 -15.97 -7.23
C ARG A 54 3.31 -16.33 -8.34
N GLU A 55 2.22 -15.59 -8.46
CA GLU A 55 1.22 -15.83 -9.52
C GLU A 55 1.84 -15.63 -10.92
N THR A 56 2.66 -14.60 -11.10
CA THR A 56 3.40 -14.36 -12.34
C THR A 56 4.34 -15.52 -12.66
N ALA A 57 5.09 -16.02 -11.67
CA ALA A 57 5.98 -17.17 -11.85
C ALA A 57 5.22 -18.45 -12.24
N LEU A 58 4.08 -18.71 -11.58
CA LEU A 58 3.21 -19.84 -11.91
C LEU A 58 2.61 -19.71 -13.33
N TYR A 59 2.23 -18.48 -13.72
CA TYR A 59 1.75 -18.23 -15.07
C TYR A 59 2.81 -18.59 -16.12
N PHE A 60 4.04 -18.11 -15.97
CA PHE A 60 5.12 -18.43 -16.89
C PHE A 60 5.50 -19.91 -16.89
N SER A 61 5.57 -20.56 -15.73
CA SER A 61 5.85 -22.00 -15.65
C SER A 61 4.72 -22.85 -16.24
N GLY A 62 3.46 -22.42 -16.05
CA GLY A 62 2.28 -23.10 -16.61
C GLY A 62 2.18 -23.01 -18.13
N LEU A 63 2.83 -22.04 -18.76
CA LEU A 63 2.85 -21.93 -20.23
C LEU A 63 3.46 -23.17 -20.90
N GLN A 64 4.45 -23.80 -20.28
CA GLN A 64 5.07 -25.01 -20.82
C GLN A 64 4.09 -26.21 -20.92
N ALA A 65 3.08 -26.27 -20.06
CA ALA A 65 2.07 -27.31 -20.04
C ALA A 65 0.93 -27.08 -21.05
N ARG A 66 0.79 -25.88 -21.60
CA ARG A 66 -0.34 -25.52 -22.46
C ARG A 66 -0.35 -26.24 -23.79
N GLY A 67 0.81 -26.63 -24.31
CA GLY A 67 0.91 -27.47 -25.51
C GLY A 67 0.15 -28.82 -25.39
N LEU A 68 -0.01 -29.32 -24.15
CA LEU A 68 -0.79 -30.54 -23.88
C LEU A 68 -2.29 -30.37 -24.13
N TYR A 69 -2.76 -29.10 -24.11
CA TYR A 69 -4.18 -28.73 -24.29
C TYR A 69 -4.47 -28.15 -25.68
N GLY A 70 -3.52 -28.29 -26.65
CA GLY A 70 -3.68 -27.75 -28.00
C GLY A 70 -3.64 -26.23 -28.09
N VAL A 71 -3.01 -25.58 -27.13
CA VAL A 71 -2.86 -24.12 -27.11
C VAL A 71 -1.46 -23.72 -27.53
N ASP A 72 -1.33 -23.09 -28.69
CA ASP A 72 -0.08 -22.48 -29.12
C ASP A 72 0.20 -21.17 -28.37
N TYR A 73 1.41 -21.03 -27.86
CA TYR A 73 1.86 -19.77 -27.26
C TYR A 73 3.31 -19.47 -27.66
N THR A 74 3.60 -18.20 -27.76
CA THR A 74 4.96 -17.72 -28.02
C THR A 74 5.36 -16.80 -26.90
N VAL A 75 6.48 -17.10 -26.24
CA VAL A 75 7.10 -16.22 -25.25
C VAL A 75 8.18 -15.43 -25.97
N LYS A 76 8.24 -14.12 -25.72
CA LYS A 76 9.32 -13.27 -26.26
C LYS A 76 10.68 -13.84 -25.85
N SER A 77 11.60 -13.93 -26.80
CA SER A 77 12.97 -14.41 -26.55
C SER A 77 13.80 -13.48 -25.64
N ASN A 78 13.37 -12.23 -25.49
CA ASN A 78 14.06 -11.17 -24.74
C ASN A 78 13.24 -10.72 -23.51
N LEU A 79 12.57 -11.64 -22.82
CA LEU A 79 11.91 -11.34 -21.55
C LEU A 79 12.92 -10.75 -20.56
N THR A 80 12.51 -9.65 -19.94
CA THR A 80 13.32 -8.94 -18.95
C THR A 80 12.73 -9.06 -17.54
N VAL A 81 13.53 -8.75 -16.53
CA VAL A 81 13.03 -8.62 -15.14
C VAL A 81 11.90 -7.60 -15.06
N ARG A 82 11.97 -6.53 -15.86
CA ARG A 82 10.91 -5.51 -15.93
C ARG A 82 9.58 -6.08 -16.38
N ASP A 83 9.58 -6.97 -17.39
CA ASP A 83 8.37 -7.64 -17.86
C ASP A 83 7.78 -8.55 -16.78
N PHE A 84 8.63 -9.23 -16.02
CA PHE A 84 8.23 -10.07 -14.90
C PHE A 84 7.61 -9.26 -13.75
N MET A 85 8.20 -8.11 -13.43
CA MET A 85 7.76 -7.22 -12.35
C MET A 85 6.54 -6.36 -12.71
N TYR A 86 6.19 -6.27 -14.00
CA TYR A 86 5.15 -5.36 -14.48
C TYR A 86 3.82 -5.51 -13.73
N ARG A 87 3.35 -6.74 -13.58
CA ARG A 87 2.08 -7.01 -12.91
C ARG A 87 2.10 -6.63 -11.43
N GLU A 88 3.21 -6.86 -10.77
CA GLU A 88 3.39 -6.49 -9.36
C GLU A 88 3.28 -4.96 -9.20
N HIS A 89 4.00 -4.20 -10.00
CA HIS A 89 3.95 -2.74 -9.97
C HIS A 89 2.54 -2.18 -10.21
N GLU A 90 1.80 -2.75 -11.16
CA GLU A 90 0.42 -2.33 -11.43
C GLU A 90 -0.51 -2.62 -10.26
N VAL A 91 -0.40 -3.79 -9.64
CA VAL A 91 -1.22 -4.17 -8.48
C VAL A 91 -0.92 -3.26 -7.29
N VAL A 92 0.35 -3.02 -6.99
CA VAL A 92 0.77 -2.13 -5.88
C VAL A 92 0.25 -0.72 -6.10
N ARG A 93 0.42 -0.16 -7.31
CA ARG A 93 -0.08 1.18 -7.66
C ARG A 93 -1.60 1.28 -7.48
N SER A 94 -2.34 0.30 -7.98
CA SER A 94 -3.79 0.24 -7.87
C SER A 94 -4.26 0.21 -6.41
N LEU A 95 -3.61 -0.60 -5.57
CA LEU A 95 -3.97 -0.72 -4.15
C LEU A 95 -3.61 0.54 -3.36
N ARG A 96 -2.48 1.18 -3.63
CA ARG A 96 -2.14 2.50 -3.05
C ARG A 96 -3.25 3.51 -3.35
N GLY A 97 -3.67 3.60 -4.60
CA GLY A 97 -4.77 4.48 -5.01
C GLY A 97 -6.09 4.21 -4.28
N LEU A 98 -6.41 2.94 -4.00
CA LEU A 98 -7.61 2.59 -3.21
C LEU A 98 -7.49 3.06 -1.75
N VAL A 99 -6.31 2.93 -1.14
CA VAL A 99 -6.06 3.42 0.23
C VAL A 99 -6.15 4.95 0.27
N GLU A 100 -5.53 5.65 -0.67
CA GLU A 100 -5.60 7.11 -0.79
C GLU A 100 -7.05 7.60 -0.97
N GLN A 101 -7.81 6.95 -1.84
CA GLN A 101 -9.23 7.25 -2.03
C GLN A 101 -10.06 7.01 -0.77
N SER A 102 -9.75 5.96 -0.01
CA SER A 102 -10.41 5.68 1.26
C SER A 102 -10.14 6.78 2.29
N ILE A 103 -8.88 7.19 2.43
CA ILE A 103 -8.45 8.28 3.32
C ILE A 103 -9.17 9.59 2.96
N ALA A 104 -9.16 9.95 1.67
CA ALA A 104 -9.81 11.17 1.18
C ALA A 104 -11.33 11.13 1.36
N ARG A 105 -11.99 10.02 1.06
CA ARG A 105 -13.45 9.84 1.21
C ARG A 105 -13.91 10.03 2.65
N HIS A 106 -13.13 9.57 3.60
CA HIS A 106 -13.44 9.68 5.02
C HIS A 106 -12.91 10.97 5.66
N GLN A 107 -12.31 11.87 4.86
CA GLN A 107 -11.77 13.16 5.33
C GLN A 107 -10.77 12.98 6.49
N ILE A 108 -9.92 11.96 6.39
CA ILE A 108 -8.87 11.70 7.36
C ILE A 108 -7.68 12.60 7.05
N ASP A 109 -7.15 13.30 8.05
CA ASP A 109 -5.96 14.13 7.92
C ASP A 109 -4.72 13.23 7.82
N LEU A 110 -4.20 13.02 6.59
CA LEU A 110 -2.98 12.26 6.35
C LEU A 110 -1.75 13.14 6.56
N ILE A 111 -0.88 12.73 7.47
CA ILE A 111 0.34 13.45 7.82
C ILE A 111 1.54 12.54 7.57
N TYR A 112 2.44 12.96 6.68
CA TYR A 112 3.69 12.25 6.46
C TYR A 112 4.74 12.68 7.48
N GLY A 113 5.28 11.73 8.23
CA GLY A 113 6.28 11.97 9.25
C GLY A 113 6.47 10.81 10.20
N GLU A 114 7.49 10.90 11.02
CA GLU A 114 7.75 9.95 12.09
C GLU A 114 7.07 10.41 13.38
N ALA A 115 6.22 9.55 13.92
CA ALA A 115 5.42 9.84 15.12
C ALA A 115 6.09 9.28 16.37
N SER A 116 6.10 10.05 17.44
CA SER A 116 6.52 9.65 18.78
C SER A 116 5.57 10.17 19.84
N PHE A 117 5.40 9.42 20.92
CA PHE A 117 4.62 9.90 22.08
C PHE A 117 5.44 10.90 22.88
N GLU A 118 4.86 12.08 23.14
CA GLU A 118 5.41 13.09 24.02
C GLU A 118 4.85 12.92 25.45
N ASP A 119 3.57 12.59 25.54
CA ASP A 119 2.88 12.20 26.76
C ASP A 119 1.69 11.26 26.44
N SER A 120 0.83 10.97 27.42
CA SER A 120 -0.32 10.06 27.26
C SER A 120 -1.38 10.56 26.27
N HIS A 121 -1.37 11.82 25.88
CA HIS A 121 -2.37 12.47 25.03
C HIS A 121 -1.76 13.29 23.89
N THR A 122 -0.42 13.34 23.80
CA THR A 122 0.30 14.15 22.82
C THR A 122 1.22 13.28 21.98
N VAL A 123 1.08 13.42 20.66
CA VAL A 123 1.96 12.81 19.68
C VAL A 123 2.74 13.93 18.97
N ARG A 124 4.05 13.81 19.00
CA ARG A 124 4.95 14.62 18.18
C ARG A 124 5.12 13.99 16.82
N VAL A 125 5.06 14.79 15.77
CA VAL A 125 5.33 14.34 14.40
C VAL A 125 6.50 15.13 13.83
N GLU A 126 7.59 14.46 13.57
CA GLU A 126 8.70 15.00 12.78
C GLU A 126 8.35 14.82 11.31
N ARG A 127 7.93 15.92 10.67
CA ARG A 127 7.57 15.88 9.24
C ARG A 127 8.78 15.54 8.41
N LEU A 128 8.65 14.56 7.56
CA LEU A 128 9.64 14.32 6.53
C LEU A 128 9.60 15.51 5.57
N THR A 129 10.72 16.21 5.44
CA THR A 129 10.98 17.06 4.26
C THR A 129 10.84 16.14 3.06
N GLU A 130 10.05 16.55 2.06
CA GLU A 130 9.61 15.76 0.90
C GLU A 130 10.62 14.67 0.53
N PRO A 131 10.21 13.39 0.43
CA PRO A 131 11.07 12.39 -0.16
C PRO A 131 11.34 12.84 -1.60
N ASP A 132 12.59 12.91 -2.00
CA ASP A 132 12.99 13.11 -3.38
C ASP A 132 12.18 12.16 -4.28
N LEU A 133 11.32 12.76 -5.12
CA LEU A 133 10.48 12.09 -6.11
C LEU A 133 11.35 11.47 -7.21
#